data_919d27b60a9f87883ff59c9d7a657910
#
_entry.id   919d27b60a9f87883ff59c9d7a657910
#
_cell.length_a   1.000
_cell.length_b   1.000
_cell.length_c   1.000
_cell.angle_alpha   90.00
_cell.angle_beta   90.00
_cell.angle_gamma   90.00
#
_symmetry.space_group_name_H-M   'P 1'
#
loop_
_entity.id
_entity.type
_entity.pdbx_description
1 polymer ?
#
loop_
_entity_poly.entity_id
_entity_poly.type
_entity_poly.pdbx_seq_one_letter_code
_entity_poly.pdbx_strand_id
1 'polypeptide(L)'
;VPSRKPAPDPVDVALRRFLEECPAGGPLRVAFSGGRDSSVLLHALTATCRAVGHPDPEAWHVDHGLHAQSAAQAEHCRAVAHSLGLHVEHRAVGPLETRADGVEAAARHARYALLREGLGPTGVVVTAHHAGDQAETFLLAALRGSGPLGLRGMPPWRREGEGWLARPLLDVADAAVAARARSEGLTWMEDPTNADPGFDRNFLRREILPRLNERFAASAGLARAARWQAGVADGEDAVLARHLAGAGAGECLPLSVLRPLEPGRRSALLRHWIREHGLRPPGHRRLAEFLRQAQAAGEDRQPRLDWDEGCLRRYRDALYLDPPETEPASPIPWPAGQQRLRLPDGRVLTREHPAFADPLLAGAVEVVFRQGGERVPAGGRHRRLKSLMQERGIPPWRRARIPLLRPPGGEVRAVLWPRGPDDGGPP
;
A
#
# COMPACT_ATOMS: atom_id res chain seq x y z
N VAL A 1 47.79 -22.69 18.18
CA VAL A 1 46.50 -22.06 18.43
C VAL A 1 45.64 -22.34 17.22
N PRO A 2 44.47 -23.02 17.33
CA PRO A 2 43.62 -23.24 16.17
C PRO A 2 43.14 -21.89 15.68
N SER A 3 43.39 -21.55 14.42
CA SER A 3 42.89 -20.35 13.77
C SER A 3 41.35 -20.41 13.77
N ARG A 4 40.71 -19.54 14.55
CA ARG A 4 39.25 -19.36 14.53
C ARG A 4 38.90 -18.97 13.09
N LYS A 5 38.11 -19.79 12.41
CA LYS A 5 37.55 -19.40 11.11
C LYS A 5 36.90 -18.01 11.29
N PRO A 6 37.16 -17.06 10.40
CA PRO A 6 36.53 -15.75 10.48
C PRO A 6 35.02 -15.93 10.51
N ALA A 7 34.33 -15.11 11.34
CA ALA A 7 32.88 -15.12 11.39
C ALA A 7 32.34 -14.82 9.97
N PRO A 8 31.24 -15.47 9.55
CA PRO A 8 30.66 -15.22 8.24
C PRO A 8 30.24 -13.74 8.14
N ASP A 9 30.41 -13.16 6.95
CA ASP A 9 30.05 -11.79 6.67
C ASP A 9 28.53 -11.60 6.88
N PRO A 10 28.10 -10.62 7.68
CA PRO A 10 26.67 -10.37 7.95
C PRO A 10 25.86 -10.09 6.70
N VAL A 11 26.44 -9.48 5.65
CA VAL A 11 25.78 -9.23 4.36
C VAL A 11 25.48 -10.56 3.67
N ASP A 12 26.47 -11.47 3.57
CA ASP A 12 26.28 -12.76 2.94
C ASP A 12 25.25 -13.63 3.68
N VAL A 13 25.27 -13.60 5.02
CA VAL A 13 24.28 -14.31 5.85
C VAL A 13 22.87 -13.80 5.57
N ALA A 14 22.70 -12.48 5.52
CA ALA A 14 21.42 -11.85 5.26
C ALA A 14 20.88 -12.17 3.85
N LEU A 15 21.76 -12.18 2.84
CA LEU A 15 21.36 -12.46 1.46
C LEU A 15 21.05 -13.94 1.22
N ARG A 16 21.77 -14.88 1.86
CA ARG A 16 21.42 -16.31 1.81
C ARG A 16 20.04 -16.56 2.39
N ARG A 17 19.77 -16.03 3.58
CA ARG A 17 18.45 -16.12 4.19
C ARG A 17 17.37 -15.52 3.31
N PHE A 18 17.63 -14.36 2.71
CA PHE A 18 16.70 -13.73 1.79
C PHE A 18 16.34 -14.64 0.61
N LEU A 19 17.33 -15.32 -0.01
CA LEU A 19 17.09 -16.22 -1.14
C LEU A 19 16.31 -17.49 -0.71
N GLU A 20 16.48 -17.96 0.52
CA GLU A 20 15.69 -19.07 1.08
C GLU A 20 14.21 -18.70 1.27
N GLU A 21 13.92 -17.44 1.59
CA GLU A 21 12.57 -16.91 1.81
C GLU A 21 11.91 -16.39 0.51
N CYS A 22 12.68 -16.26 -0.57
CA CYS A 22 12.24 -15.64 -1.80
C CYS A 22 11.21 -16.50 -2.55
N PRO A 23 10.11 -15.92 -3.09
CA PRO A 23 9.20 -16.64 -3.97
C PRO A 23 9.93 -17.24 -5.17
N ALA A 24 9.72 -18.53 -5.44
CA ALA A 24 10.40 -19.23 -6.52
C ALA A 24 9.99 -18.70 -7.92
N GLY A 25 10.95 -18.58 -8.83
CA GLY A 25 10.73 -18.38 -10.27
C GLY A 25 10.44 -16.95 -10.72
N GLY A 26 10.53 -15.95 -9.84
CA GLY A 26 10.37 -14.55 -10.22
C GLY A 26 11.71 -13.81 -10.39
N PRO A 27 11.77 -12.71 -11.16
CA PRO A 27 12.95 -11.89 -11.29
C PRO A 27 13.26 -11.14 -9.98
N LEU A 28 14.55 -11.00 -9.67
CA LEU A 28 15.04 -10.14 -8.59
C LEU A 28 15.52 -8.82 -9.20
N ARG A 29 14.80 -7.71 -8.94
CA ARG A 29 15.17 -6.38 -9.39
C ARG A 29 15.83 -5.59 -8.29
N VAL A 30 17.11 -5.32 -8.40
CA VAL A 30 17.83 -4.44 -7.48
C VAL A 30 17.54 -2.99 -7.86
N ALA A 31 16.97 -2.22 -6.93
CA ALA A 31 16.83 -0.77 -7.05
C ALA A 31 18.21 -0.12 -6.89
N PHE A 32 18.93 0.01 -8.00
CA PHE A 32 20.33 0.40 -8.06
C PHE A 32 20.47 1.91 -8.26
N SER A 33 20.82 2.63 -7.20
CA SER A 33 21.02 4.09 -7.25
C SER A 33 22.46 4.51 -7.59
N GLY A 34 23.42 3.58 -7.64
CA GLY A 34 24.83 3.89 -7.77
C GLY A 34 25.51 4.39 -6.48
N GLY A 35 24.78 4.51 -5.38
CA GLY A 35 25.31 4.82 -4.06
C GLY A 35 25.91 3.60 -3.36
N ARG A 36 26.70 3.82 -2.29
CA ARG A 36 27.45 2.78 -1.55
C ARG A 36 26.60 1.53 -1.25
N ASP A 37 25.46 1.70 -0.59
CA ASP A 37 24.68 0.58 -0.07
C ASP A 37 24.05 -0.23 -1.19
N SER A 38 23.55 0.43 -2.24
CA SER A 38 23.01 -0.24 -3.42
C SER A 38 24.08 -0.96 -4.24
N SER A 39 25.31 -0.46 -4.26
CA SER A 39 26.46 -1.13 -4.88
C SER A 39 26.83 -2.39 -4.13
N VAL A 40 26.91 -2.32 -2.77
CA VAL A 40 27.14 -3.52 -1.94
C VAL A 40 26.05 -4.56 -2.17
N LEU A 41 24.78 -4.14 -2.16
CA LEU A 41 23.67 -5.06 -2.40
C LEU A 41 23.79 -5.74 -3.76
N LEU A 42 24.03 -4.99 -4.84
CA LEU A 42 24.11 -5.54 -6.19
C LEU A 42 25.27 -6.55 -6.31
N HIS A 43 26.46 -6.19 -5.85
CA HIS A 43 27.65 -7.07 -5.87
C HIS A 43 27.42 -8.34 -5.06
N ALA A 44 27.05 -8.20 -3.79
CA ALA A 44 26.90 -9.33 -2.88
C ALA A 44 25.74 -10.25 -3.28
N LEU A 45 24.60 -9.67 -3.73
CA LEU A 45 23.45 -10.47 -4.19
C LEU A 45 23.79 -11.25 -5.45
N THR A 46 24.47 -10.64 -6.43
CA THR A 46 24.94 -11.33 -7.65
C THR A 46 25.85 -12.50 -7.29
N ALA A 47 26.84 -12.28 -6.42
CA ALA A 47 27.74 -13.34 -5.96
C ALA A 47 26.99 -14.46 -5.22
N THR A 48 26.01 -14.09 -4.37
CA THR A 48 25.22 -15.09 -3.62
C THR A 48 24.31 -15.89 -4.55
N CYS A 49 23.62 -15.24 -5.51
CA CYS A 49 22.80 -15.92 -6.52
C CYS A 49 23.61 -16.96 -7.30
N ARG A 50 24.79 -16.58 -7.80
CA ARG A 50 25.69 -17.48 -8.54
C ARG A 50 26.18 -18.65 -7.67
N ALA A 51 26.48 -18.39 -6.39
CA ALA A 51 26.93 -19.42 -5.46
C ALA A 51 25.87 -20.48 -5.13
N VAL A 52 24.58 -20.12 -5.19
CA VAL A 52 23.47 -21.06 -4.92
C VAL A 52 22.74 -21.54 -6.19
N GLY A 53 23.19 -21.13 -7.38
CA GLY A 53 22.57 -21.49 -8.65
C GLY A 53 21.25 -20.76 -8.93
N HIS A 54 21.02 -19.62 -8.30
CA HIS A 54 19.88 -18.73 -8.60
C HIS A 54 20.22 -17.86 -9.82
N PRO A 55 19.25 -17.50 -10.69
CA PRO A 55 19.47 -16.54 -11.76
C PRO A 55 20.04 -15.20 -11.24
N ASP A 56 20.90 -14.58 -12.04
CA ASP A 56 21.46 -13.27 -11.71
C ASP A 56 20.35 -12.24 -11.53
N PRO A 57 20.51 -11.27 -10.61
CA PRO A 57 19.54 -10.20 -10.42
C PRO A 57 19.59 -9.20 -11.59
N GLU A 58 18.46 -8.53 -11.83
CA GLU A 58 18.35 -7.38 -12.73
C GLU A 58 18.78 -6.10 -12.01
N ALA A 59 19.68 -5.30 -12.59
CA ALA A 59 20.00 -3.97 -12.07
C ALA A 59 19.05 -2.91 -12.67
N TRP A 60 18.30 -2.20 -11.84
CA TRP A 60 17.37 -1.17 -12.27
C TRP A 60 17.75 0.19 -11.70
N HIS A 61 18.15 1.12 -12.57
CA HIS A 61 18.44 2.50 -12.23
C HIS A 61 17.27 3.40 -12.64
N VAL A 62 16.70 4.11 -11.65
CA VAL A 62 15.62 5.07 -11.89
C VAL A 62 16.15 6.48 -11.69
N ASP A 63 16.23 7.24 -12.78
CA ASP A 63 16.63 8.63 -12.79
C ASP A 63 15.42 9.53 -12.51
N HIS A 64 15.56 10.41 -11.53
CA HIS A 64 14.52 11.39 -11.16
C HIS A 64 14.59 12.68 -11.97
N GLY A 65 15.65 12.88 -12.77
CA GLY A 65 15.85 14.09 -13.57
C GLY A 65 16.05 15.38 -12.76
N LEU A 66 16.26 15.25 -11.44
CA LEU A 66 16.30 16.38 -10.51
C LEU A 66 17.68 17.05 -10.38
N HIS A 67 18.73 16.42 -10.93
CA HIS A 67 20.12 16.88 -10.71
C HIS A 67 20.95 16.90 -11.99
N ALA A 68 21.88 17.86 -12.06
CA ALA A 68 22.83 17.98 -13.17
C ALA A 68 23.77 16.76 -13.31
N GLN A 69 23.90 15.95 -12.26
CA GLN A 69 24.76 14.76 -12.24
C GLN A 69 24.05 13.45 -12.64
N SER A 70 22.76 13.49 -12.97
CA SER A 70 21.98 12.29 -13.32
C SER A 70 22.60 11.47 -14.46
N ALA A 71 23.13 12.12 -15.49
CA ALA A 71 23.80 11.45 -16.61
C ALA A 71 25.07 10.71 -16.18
N ALA A 72 25.90 11.35 -15.35
CA ALA A 72 27.12 10.72 -14.81
C ALA A 72 26.80 9.56 -13.89
N GLN A 73 25.73 9.66 -13.09
CA GLN A 73 25.23 8.60 -12.21
C GLN A 73 24.73 7.39 -13.02
N ALA A 74 23.98 7.63 -14.09
CA ALA A 74 23.53 6.58 -14.99
C ALA A 74 24.69 5.87 -15.68
N GLU A 75 25.74 6.61 -16.10
CA GLU A 75 26.94 6.01 -16.69
C GLU A 75 27.72 5.18 -15.68
N HIS A 76 27.90 5.68 -14.45
CA HIS A 76 28.49 4.93 -13.36
C HIS A 76 27.72 3.62 -13.10
N CYS A 77 26.38 3.68 -13.02
CA CYS A 77 25.54 2.50 -12.83
C CYS A 77 25.73 1.46 -13.96
N ARG A 78 25.85 1.92 -15.22
CA ARG A 78 26.12 1.02 -16.35
C ARG A 78 27.51 0.35 -16.24
N ALA A 79 28.54 1.14 -15.92
CA ALA A 79 29.90 0.62 -15.77
C ALA A 79 29.99 -0.44 -14.66
N VAL A 80 29.38 -0.16 -13.49
CA VAL A 80 29.35 -1.12 -12.36
C VAL A 80 28.62 -2.41 -12.74
N ALA A 81 27.42 -2.31 -13.31
CA ALA A 81 26.68 -3.52 -13.69
C ALA A 81 27.38 -4.31 -14.79
N HIS A 82 27.97 -3.64 -15.78
CA HIS A 82 28.76 -4.29 -16.83
C HIS A 82 29.95 -5.05 -16.26
N SER A 83 30.63 -4.52 -15.25
CA SER A 83 31.74 -5.23 -14.57
C SER A 83 31.31 -6.53 -13.90
N LEU A 84 30.03 -6.64 -13.52
CA LEU A 84 29.39 -7.84 -12.98
C LEU A 84 28.81 -8.76 -14.05
N GLY A 85 28.87 -8.38 -15.33
CA GLY A 85 28.22 -9.08 -16.43
C GLY A 85 26.69 -8.92 -16.45
N LEU A 86 26.18 -7.86 -15.80
CA LEU A 86 24.76 -7.54 -15.73
C LEU A 86 24.38 -6.43 -16.70
N HIS A 87 23.13 -6.45 -17.17
CA HIS A 87 22.53 -5.33 -17.86
C HIS A 87 21.83 -4.40 -16.87
N VAL A 88 21.94 -3.07 -17.07
CA VAL A 88 21.17 -2.07 -16.32
C VAL A 88 19.96 -1.63 -17.11
N GLU A 89 18.79 -1.85 -16.56
CA GLU A 89 17.57 -1.19 -17.02
C GLU A 89 17.54 0.25 -16.51
N HIS A 90 17.59 1.21 -17.42
CA HIS A 90 17.53 2.63 -17.10
C HIS A 90 16.13 3.18 -17.37
N ARG A 91 15.50 3.77 -16.36
CA ARG A 91 14.20 4.40 -16.46
C ARG A 91 14.26 5.84 -15.96
N ALA A 92 13.65 6.77 -16.69
CA ALA A 92 13.49 8.15 -16.25
C ALA A 92 12.09 8.37 -15.69
N VAL A 93 12.00 9.08 -14.58
CA VAL A 93 10.71 9.54 -14.04
C VAL A 93 10.23 10.72 -14.90
N GLY A 94 8.99 10.64 -15.38
CA GLY A 94 8.36 11.76 -16.07
C GLY A 94 8.12 12.97 -15.16
N PRO A 95 7.52 14.05 -15.68
CA PRO A 95 7.19 15.22 -14.87
C PRO A 95 6.45 14.85 -13.59
N LEU A 96 6.96 15.27 -12.43
CA LEU A 96 6.36 14.96 -11.14
C LEU A 96 5.14 15.84 -10.90
N GLU A 97 3.98 15.23 -10.73
CA GLU A 97 2.83 15.93 -10.17
C GLU A 97 3.10 16.19 -8.69
N THR A 98 3.21 17.46 -8.31
CA THR A 98 3.38 17.89 -6.91
C THR A 98 2.08 17.60 -6.16
N ARG A 99 2.11 16.59 -5.28
CA ARG A 99 1.03 16.27 -4.34
C ARG A 99 1.27 16.94 -2.99
N ALA A 100 0.25 16.95 -2.15
CA ALA A 100 0.29 17.53 -0.81
C ALA A 100 1.44 17.02 0.09
N ASP A 101 1.98 15.83 -0.20
CA ASP A 101 3.08 15.18 0.55
C ASP A 101 4.50 15.67 0.14
N GLY A 102 4.61 16.60 -0.80
CA GLY A 102 5.89 17.17 -1.28
C GLY A 102 6.54 16.41 -2.42
N VAL A 103 7.57 17.03 -3.02
CA VAL A 103 8.28 16.52 -4.21
C VAL A 103 9.00 15.20 -3.94
N GLU A 104 9.57 15.02 -2.74
CA GLU A 104 10.28 13.78 -2.37
C GLU A 104 9.35 12.57 -2.33
N ALA A 105 8.16 12.71 -1.74
CA ALA A 105 7.17 11.63 -1.68
C ALA A 105 6.66 11.28 -3.09
N ALA A 106 6.43 12.28 -3.94
CA ALA A 106 6.03 12.08 -5.33
C ALA A 106 7.11 11.34 -6.13
N ALA A 107 8.38 11.77 -6.02
CA ALA A 107 9.52 11.11 -6.65
C ALA A 107 9.68 9.65 -6.17
N ARG A 108 9.52 9.42 -4.87
CA ARG A 108 9.55 8.07 -4.29
C ARG A 108 8.43 7.19 -4.86
N HIS A 109 7.20 7.68 -4.95
CA HIS A 109 6.09 6.93 -5.53
C HIS A 109 6.32 6.60 -7.00
N ALA A 110 6.77 7.57 -7.79
CA ALA A 110 7.09 7.36 -9.21
C ALA A 110 8.19 6.31 -9.40
N ARG A 111 9.26 6.36 -8.57
CA ARG A 111 10.33 5.35 -8.59
C ARG A 111 9.81 3.94 -8.37
N TYR A 112 8.99 3.73 -7.33
CA TYR A 112 8.45 2.41 -7.06
C TYR A 112 7.44 1.96 -8.12
N ALA A 113 6.71 2.89 -8.75
CA ALA A 113 5.82 2.56 -9.87
C ALA A 113 6.61 1.98 -11.04
N LEU A 114 7.75 2.60 -11.41
CA LEU A 114 8.63 2.10 -12.46
C LEU A 114 9.27 0.76 -12.08
N LEU A 115 9.79 0.63 -10.87
CA LEU A 115 10.45 -0.59 -10.40
C LEU A 115 9.51 -1.82 -10.40
N ARG A 116 8.22 -1.64 -10.26
CA ARG A 116 7.23 -2.74 -10.26
C ARG A 116 6.59 -3.03 -11.62
N GLU A 117 6.86 -2.18 -12.63
CA GLU A 117 6.29 -2.36 -13.96
C GLU A 117 6.65 -3.74 -14.55
N GLY A 118 5.65 -4.54 -14.91
CA GLY A 118 5.85 -5.89 -15.43
C GLY A 118 6.48 -6.91 -14.46
N LEU A 119 6.49 -6.64 -13.14
CA LEU A 119 7.18 -7.48 -12.16
C LEU A 119 6.52 -8.87 -11.97
N GLY A 120 5.19 -8.95 -12.10
CA GLY A 120 4.43 -10.18 -11.86
C GLY A 120 4.35 -10.60 -10.38
N PRO A 121 3.57 -11.66 -10.07
CA PRO A 121 3.24 -12.02 -8.68
C PRO A 121 4.40 -12.62 -7.88
N THR A 122 5.40 -13.18 -8.54
CA THR A 122 6.60 -13.78 -7.92
C THR A 122 7.84 -12.88 -8.00
N GLY A 123 7.77 -11.77 -8.75
CA GLY A 123 8.89 -10.86 -8.89
C GLY A 123 9.13 -10.03 -7.63
N VAL A 124 10.39 -9.69 -7.38
CA VAL A 124 10.83 -9.01 -6.15
C VAL A 124 11.69 -7.80 -6.48
N VAL A 125 11.26 -6.61 -6.04
CA VAL A 125 12.13 -5.42 -5.96
C VAL A 125 12.96 -5.51 -4.70
N VAL A 126 14.28 -5.45 -4.83
CA VAL A 126 15.24 -5.55 -3.72
C VAL A 126 15.90 -4.21 -3.47
N THR A 127 15.87 -3.74 -2.22
CA THR A 127 16.45 -2.44 -1.83
C THR A 127 17.48 -2.59 -0.72
N ALA A 128 18.48 -1.70 -0.71
CA ALA A 128 19.64 -1.76 0.18
C ALA A 128 19.42 -1.10 1.56
N HIS A 129 18.18 -0.96 2.03
CA HIS A 129 17.93 -0.41 3.35
C HIS A 129 18.55 -1.29 4.43
N HIS A 130 19.23 -0.67 5.39
CA HIS A 130 19.97 -1.32 6.46
C HIS A 130 19.52 -0.87 7.86
N ALA A 131 20.15 -1.35 8.93
CA ALA A 131 19.75 -1.03 10.31
C ALA A 131 19.79 0.47 10.66
N GLY A 132 20.68 1.23 10.02
CA GLY A 132 20.71 2.70 10.15
C GLY A 132 19.42 3.34 9.62
N ASP A 133 18.96 2.95 8.44
CA ASP A 133 17.69 3.45 7.87
C ASP A 133 16.48 3.06 8.73
N GLN A 134 16.53 1.89 9.37
CA GLN A 134 15.50 1.45 10.30
C GLN A 134 15.47 2.34 11.53
N ALA A 135 16.64 2.69 12.08
CA ALA A 135 16.77 3.60 13.22
C ALA A 135 16.23 5.01 12.90
N GLU A 136 16.56 5.55 11.73
CA GLU A 136 16.00 6.82 11.24
C GLU A 136 14.47 6.78 11.16
N THR A 137 13.93 5.71 10.56
CA THR A 137 12.49 5.53 10.40
C THR A 137 11.78 5.43 11.75
N PHE A 138 12.36 4.70 12.71
CA PHE A 138 11.84 4.58 14.07
C PHE A 138 11.84 5.94 14.78
N LEU A 139 12.95 6.68 14.74
CA LEU A 139 13.05 8.00 15.39
C LEU A 139 12.06 8.99 14.80
N LEU A 140 11.93 9.07 13.48
CA LEU A 140 10.94 9.93 12.82
C LEU A 140 9.52 9.59 13.27
N ALA A 141 9.20 8.32 13.37
CA ALA A 141 7.90 7.87 13.84
C ALA A 141 7.67 8.23 15.33
N ALA A 142 8.67 8.03 16.18
CA ALA A 142 8.61 8.35 17.59
C ALA A 142 8.43 9.85 17.84
N LEU A 143 9.20 10.69 17.15
CA LEU A 143 9.11 12.15 17.23
C LEU A 143 7.75 12.69 16.76
N ARG A 144 7.09 11.99 15.85
CA ARG A 144 5.72 12.30 15.39
C ARG A 144 4.62 11.75 16.31
N GLY A 145 4.99 11.11 17.42
CA GLY A 145 4.04 10.53 18.37
C GLY A 145 3.30 9.31 17.85
N SER A 146 3.95 8.50 17.00
CA SER A 146 3.34 7.29 16.46
C SER A 146 3.16 6.21 17.53
N GLY A 147 2.05 5.46 17.46
CA GLY A 147 1.85 4.24 18.23
C GLY A 147 2.61 3.03 17.65
N PRO A 148 2.38 1.81 18.21
CA PRO A 148 3.12 0.60 17.84
C PRO A 148 3.21 0.35 16.34
N LEU A 149 2.10 0.53 15.64
CA LEU A 149 2.03 0.35 14.19
C LEU A 149 2.93 1.29 13.39
N GLY A 150 3.12 2.53 13.84
CA GLY A 150 4.06 3.47 13.23
C GLY A 150 5.49 3.20 13.62
N LEU A 151 5.71 2.74 14.86
CA LEU A 151 7.03 2.41 15.42
C LEU A 151 7.61 1.09 14.90
N ARG A 152 6.83 0.24 14.21
CA ARG A 152 7.32 -1.02 13.65
C ARG A 152 8.41 -0.86 12.58
N GLY A 153 8.66 0.38 12.14
CA GLY A 153 9.64 0.67 11.10
C GLY A 153 9.26 0.11 9.73
N MET A 154 10.27 -0.17 8.93
CA MET A 154 10.10 -0.80 7.61
C MET A 154 10.01 -2.33 7.77
N PRO A 155 9.03 -3.01 7.13
CA PRO A 155 9.00 -4.47 7.10
C PRO A 155 10.11 -5.02 6.17
N PRO A 156 10.69 -6.20 6.47
CA PRO A 156 11.65 -6.85 5.58
C PRO A 156 11.01 -7.23 4.24
N TRP A 157 9.76 -7.63 4.24
CA TRP A 157 8.94 -7.96 3.07
C TRP A 157 7.66 -7.15 3.05
N ARG A 158 7.25 -6.68 1.85
CA ARG A 158 5.99 -5.98 1.63
C ARG A 158 5.42 -6.31 0.26
N ARG A 159 4.11 -6.46 0.16
CA ARG A 159 3.44 -6.47 -1.15
C ARG A 159 3.63 -5.13 -1.86
N GLU A 160 3.99 -5.17 -3.13
CA GLU A 160 4.20 -3.99 -3.96
C GLU A 160 3.57 -4.21 -5.34
N GLY A 161 2.33 -3.75 -5.52
CA GLY A 161 1.51 -4.14 -6.68
C GLY A 161 1.20 -5.63 -6.67
N GLU A 162 1.44 -6.30 -7.77
CA GLU A 162 1.29 -7.76 -7.87
C GLU A 162 2.47 -8.53 -7.26
N GLY A 163 3.67 -7.92 -7.21
CA GLY A 163 4.90 -8.52 -6.72
C GLY A 163 5.24 -8.16 -5.27
N TRP A 164 6.54 -8.15 -4.98
CA TRP A 164 7.08 -7.95 -3.64
C TRP A 164 8.17 -6.88 -3.62
N LEU A 165 8.32 -6.25 -2.45
CA LEU A 165 9.46 -5.40 -2.09
C LEU A 165 10.17 -6.03 -0.91
N ALA A 166 11.47 -6.30 -1.07
CA ALA A 166 12.32 -6.89 -0.05
C ALA A 166 13.45 -5.95 0.40
N ARG A 167 13.85 -6.09 1.66
CA ARG A 167 14.95 -5.35 2.29
C ARG A 167 15.86 -6.32 3.03
N PRO A 168 16.69 -7.09 2.32
CA PRO A 168 17.48 -8.16 2.93
C PRO A 168 18.51 -7.64 3.94
N LEU A 169 19.02 -6.42 3.78
CA LEU A 169 20.03 -5.84 4.67
C LEU A 169 19.46 -5.09 5.89
N LEU A 170 18.16 -5.15 6.13
CA LEU A 170 17.47 -4.34 7.14
C LEU A 170 17.99 -4.56 8.57
N ASP A 171 18.53 -5.73 8.86
CA ASP A 171 19.13 -6.09 10.15
C ASP A 171 20.67 -5.97 10.15
N VAL A 172 21.28 -5.64 9.01
CA VAL A 172 22.73 -5.48 8.87
C VAL A 172 23.14 -4.08 9.33
N ALA A 173 24.17 -4.00 10.17
CA ALA A 173 24.68 -2.71 10.60
C ALA A 173 25.33 -1.93 9.45
N ASP A 174 25.14 -0.60 9.40
CA ASP A 174 25.76 0.28 8.40
C ASP A 174 27.29 0.09 8.33
N ALA A 175 27.95 -0.08 9.48
CA ALA A 175 29.38 -0.34 9.56
C ALA A 175 29.80 -1.62 8.80
N ALA A 176 28.97 -2.67 8.82
CA ALA A 176 29.22 -3.91 8.07
C ALA A 176 29.07 -3.70 6.57
N VAL A 177 28.02 -2.96 6.13
CA VAL A 177 27.84 -2.58 4.72
C VAL A 177 29.04 -1.75 4.25
N ALA A 178 29.46 -0.76 5.03
CA ALA A 178 30.61 0.07 4.71
C ALA A 178 31.93 -0.72 4.70
N ALA A 179 32.11 -1.68 5.61
CA ALA A 179 33.28 -2.55 5.63
C ALA A 179 33.33 -3.43 4.36
N ARG A 180 32.19 -3.99 3.94
CA ARG A 180 32.08 -4.78 2.71
C ARG A 180 32.43 -3.95 1.49
N ALA A 181 31.91 -2.72 1.36
CA ALA A 181 32.27 -1.83 0.25
C ALA A 181 33.76 -1.59 0.14
N ARG A 182 34.44 -1.36 1.28
CA ARG A 182 35.90 -1.17 1.30
C ARG A 182 36.70 -2.43 0.99
N SER A 183 36.31 -3.57 1.57
CA SER A 183 37.03 -4.83 1.36
C SER A 183 36.97 -5.33 -0.08
N GLU A 184 35.92 -5.02 -0.81
CA GLU A 184 35.77 -5.35 -2.23
C GLU A 184 36.23 -4.22 -3.16
N GLY A 185 36.72 -3.10 -2.63
CA GLY A 185 37.20 -1.97 -3.45
C GLY A 185 36.11 -1.36 -4.31
N LEU A 186 34.84 -1.40 -3.85
CA LEU A 186 33.72 -0.89 -4.64
C LEU A 186 33.82 0.64 -4.80
N THR A 187 33.45 1.11 -5.97
CA THR A 187 33.29 2.53 -6.28
C THR A 187 31.81 2.89 -6.23
N TRP A 188 31.49 4.11 -5.75
CA TRP A 188 30.12 4.61 -5.72
C TRP A 188 30.09 6.11 -5.92
N MET A 189 28.93 6.65 -6.26
CA MET A 189 28.67 8.08 -6.31
C MET A 189 27.88 8.51 -5.09
N GLU A 190 28.25 9.65 -4.51
CA GLU A 190 27.48 10.29 -3.45
C GLU A 190 26.45 11.23 -4.07
N ASP A 191 25.18 11.07 -3.69
CA ASP A 191 24.11 11.98 -4.08
C ASP A 191 24.22 13.27 -3.21
N PRO A 192 24.41 14.44 -3.82
CA PRO A 192 24.54 15.69 -3.09
C PRO A 192 23.33 16.03 -2.20
N THR A 193 22.14 15.55 -2.56
CA THR A 193 20.93 15.77 -1.75
C THR A 193 20.96 15.07 -0.41
N ASN A 194 21.76 14.01 -0.25
CA ASN A 194 21.98 13.37 1.05
C ASN A 194 22.73 14.28 2.02
N ALA A 195 23.33 15.37 1.53
CA ALA A 195 24.04 16.34 2.36
C ALA A 195 23.15 17.45 2.90
N ASP A 196 21.95 17.66 2.35
CA ASP A 196 21.06 18.76 2.73
C ASP A 196 20.42 18.50 4.11
N PRO A 197 20.75 19.30 5.14
CA PRO A 197 20.18 19.17 6.49
C PRO A 197 18.72 19.65 6.59
N GLY A 198 18.19 20.27 5.55
CA GLY A 198 16.79 20.71 5.48
C GLY A 198 15.79 19.54 5.51
N PHE A 199 16.26 18.33 5.20
CA PHE A 199 15.45 17.12 5.32
C PHE A 199 15.62 16.46 6.69
N ASP A 200 14.51 16.26 7.41
CA ASP A 200 14.46 15.61 8.74
C ASP A 200 15.32 14.34 8.80
N ARG A 201 15.27 13.53 7.75
CA ARG A 201 15.99 12.25 7.68
C ARG A 201 17.50 12.46 7.62
N ASN A 202 17.98 13.42 6.82
CA ASN A 202 19.38 13.75 6.72
C ASN A 202 19.91 14.36 8.03
N PHE A 203 19.11 15.23 8.68
CA PHE A 203 19.43 15.76 10.00
C PHE A 203 19.62 14.64 11.03
N LEU A 204 18.70 13.69 11.10
CA LEU A 204 18.83 12.54 12.01
C LEU A 204 20.08 11.70 11.70
N ARG A 205 20.34 11.42 10.43
CA ARG A 205 21.47 10.62 9.97
C ARG A 205 22.82 11.24 10.28
N ARG A 206 22.94 12.56 10.10
CA ARG A 206 24.23 13.25 10.16
C ARG A 206 24.52 13.89 11.53
N GLU A 207 23.50 14.38 12.21
CA GLU A 207 23.69 15.15 13.44
C GLU A 207 23.29 14.35 14.70
N ILE A 208 22.23 13.58 14.66
CA ILE A 208 21.66 12.98 15.86
C ILE A 208 22.16 11.54 16.08
N LEU A 209 22.01 10.67 15.10
CA LEU A 209 22.41 9.26 15.24
C LEU A 209 23.90 9.07 15.52
N PRO A 210 24.83 9.79 14.92
CA PRO A 210 26.24 9.66 15.27
C PRO A 210 26.50 9.96 16.75
N ARG A 211 25.97 11.06 17.29
CA ARG A 211 26.11 11.43 18.71
C ARG A 211 25.48 10.38 19.66
N LEU A 212 24.35 9.81 19.26
CA LEU A 212 23.73 8.73 20.03
C LEU A 212 24.56 7.44 19.96
N ASN A 213 25.15 7.13 18.81
CA ASN A 213 25.96 5.94 18.60
C ASN A 213 27.30 5.98 19.39
N GLU A 214 27.88 7.16 19.60
CA GLU A 214 29.07 7.32 20.44
C GLU A 214 28.87 6.79 21.86
N ARG A 215 27.64 6.82 22.38
CA ARG A 215 27.34 6.46 23.77
C ARG A 215 26.49 5.17 23.90
N PHE A 216 25.59 4.88 22.98
CA PHE A 216 24.50 3.92 23.20
C PHE A 216 24.40 2.79 22.17
N ALA A 217 25.24 2.70 21.16
CA ALA A 217 24.99 1.81 20.00
C ALA A 217 23.54 1.94 19.49
N ALA A 218 23.08 3.19 19.34
CA ALA A 218 21.68 3.55 19.22
C ALA A 218 21.02 2.97 17.95
N SER A 219 21.72 2.97 16.82
CA SER A 219 21.17 2.44 15.56
C SER A 219 20.73 0.99 15.69
N ALA A 220 21.56 0.12 16.32
CA ALA A 220 21.21 -1.27 16.55
C ALA A 220 20.07 -1.42 17.59
N GLY A 221 20.07 -0.58 18.63
CA GLY A 221 19.02 -0.56 19.65
C GLY A 221 17.67 -0.18 19.08
N LEU A 222 17.61 0.89 18.29
CA LEU A 222 16.40 1.40 17.65
C LEU A 222 15.85 0.43 16.59
N ALA A 223 16.73 -0.17 15.77
CA ALA A 223 16.33 -1.21 14.83
C ALA A 223 15.72 -2.43 15.53
N ARG A 224 16.28 -2.83 16.66
CA ARG A 224 15.73 -3.91 17.51
C ARG A 224 14.37 -3.53 18.10
N ALA A 225 14.24 -2.28 18.61
CA ALA A 225 12.97 -1.77 19.12
C ALA A 225 11.89 -1.76 18.05
N ALA A 226 12.22 -1.32 16.82
CA ALA A 226 11.30 -1.37 15.67
C ALA A 226 10.79 -2.80 15.40
N ARG A 227 11.68 -3.80 15.45
CA ARG A 227 11.35 -5.22 15.28
C ARG A 227 10.40 -5.75 16.36
N TRP A 228 10.62 -5.38 17.61
CA TRP A 228 9.70 -5.74 18.70
C TRP A 228 8.33 -5.10 18.51
N GLN A 229 8.30 -3.81 18.11
CA GLN A 229 7.04 -3.13 17.79
C GLN A 229 6.32 -3.77 16.60
N ALA A 230 7.05 -4.29 15.62
CA ALA A 230 6.46 -5.05 14.52
C ALA A 230 5.73 -6.31 15.03
N GLY A 231 6.39 -7.12 15.86
CA GLY A 231 5.76 -8.30 16.45
C GLY A 231 4.52 -7.99 17.29
N VAL A 232 4.55 -6.91 18.07
CA VAL A 232 3.37 -6.44 18.84
C VAL A 232 2.24 -6.00 17.89
N ALA A 233 2.57 -5.22 16.85
CA ALA A 233 1.59 -4.73 15.89
C ALA A 233 0.94 -5.86 15.09
N ASP A 234 1.72 -6.86 14.67
CA ASP A 234 1.21 -8.02 13.95
C ASP A 234 0.29 -8.88 14.83
N GLY A 235 0.64 -9.05 16.11
CA GLY A 235 -0.22 -9.70 17.10
C GLY A 235 -1.53 -8.95 17.33
N GLU A 236 -1.48 -7.62 17.43
CA GLU A 236 -2.67 -6.78 17.54
C GLU A 236 -3.53 -6.86 16.28
N ASP A 237 -2.93 -6.73 15.09
CA ASP A 237 -3.64 -6.83 13.81
C ASP A 237 -4.36 -8.18 13.68
N ALA A 238 -3.75 -9.30 14.08
CA ALA A 238 -4.40 -10.61 14.07
C ALA A 238 -5.60 -10.72 15.01
N VAL A 239 -5.56 -10.05 16.17
CA VAL A 239 -6.69 -9.98 17.11
C VAL A 239 -7.81 -9.13 16.51
N LEU A 240 -7.47 -7.98 15.93
CA LEU A 240 -8.44 -7.06 15.33
C LEU A 240 -9.13 -7.69 14.11
N ALA A 241 -8.39 -8.39 13.26
CA ALA A 241 -8.93 -9.12 12.10
C ALA A 241 -9.97 -10.18 12.55
N ARG A 242 -9.65 -10.99 13.58
CA ARG A 242 -10.60 -11.95 14.14
C ARG A 242 -11.84 -11.30 14.72
N HIS A 243 -11.68 -10.14 15.36
CA HIS A 243 -12.80 -9.39 15.92
C HIS A 243 -13.74 -8.88 14.82
N LEU A 244 -13.20 -8.36 13.71
CA LEU A 244 -13.98 -7.92 12.55
C LEU A 244 -14.68 -9.08 11.84
N ALA A 245 -14.00 -10.20 11.64
CA ALA A 245 -14.57 -11.39 11.03
C ALA A 245 -15.75 -11.94 11.84
N GLY A 246 -15.61 -12.03 13.17
CA GLY A 246 -16.68 -12.45 14.08
C GLY A 246 -17.88 -11.50 14.13
N ALA A 247 -17.67 -10.25 13.75
CA ALA A 247 -18.70 -9.21 13.73
C ALA A 247 -19.43 -9.08 12.38
N GLY A 248 -19.05 -9.85 11.36
CA GLY A 248 -19.58 -9.72 10.00
C GLY A 248 -19.32 -8.33 9.38
N ALA A 249 -18.24 -7.69 9.77
CA ALA A 249 -17.88 -6.36 9.29
C ALA A 249 -17.37 -6.46 7.84
N GLY A 250 -18.29 -6.32 6.88
CA GLY A 250 -18.01 -6.22 5.45
C GLY A 250 -17.99 -4.76 4.99
N GLU A 251 -18.94 -4.38 4.13
CA GLU A 251 -19.08 -3.02 3.58
C GLU A 251 -19.39 -1.93 4.64
N CYS A 252 -19.82 -2.32 5.84
CA CYS A 252 -20.03 -1.39 6.96
C CYS A 252 -19.53 -2.01 8.27
N LEU A 253 -19.17 -1.16 9.22
CA LEU A 253 -18.75 -1.54 10.57
C LEU A 253 -19.85 -1.17 11.57
N PRO A 254 -20.56 -2.15 12.16
CA PRO A 254 -21.58 -1.88 13.17
C PRO A 254 -21.00 -1.16 14.39
N LEU A 255 -21.68 -0.14 14.92
CA LEU A 255 -21.24 0.57 16.13
C LEU A 255 -21.30 -0.34 17.37
N SER A 256 -22.15 -1.36 17.36
CA SER A 256 -22.22 -2.37 18.43
C SER A 256 -20.88 -3.10 18.64
N VAL A 257 -20.08 -3.24 17.60
CA VAL A 257 -18.72 -3.83 17.65
C VAL A 257 -17.74 -2.91 18.35
N LEU A 258 -17.90 -1.59 18.18
CA LEU A 258 -16.98 -0.60 18.73
C LEU A 258 -17.34 -0.21 20.18
N ARG A 259 -18.63 -0.16 20.52
CA ARG A 259 -19.11 0.32 21.83
C ARG A 259 -18.49 -0.36 23.05
N PRO A 260 -18.33 -1.69 23.09
CA PRO A 260 -17.77 -2.39 24.26
C PRO A 260 -16.25 -2.19 24.41
N LEU A 261 -15.58 -1.65 23.39
CA LEU A 261 -14.11 -1.50 23.40
C LEU A 261 -13.69 -0.19 24.09
N GLU A 262 -12.51 -0.21 24.69
CA GLU A 262 -11.84 0.99 25.20
C GLU A 262 -11.48 1.95 24.05
N PRO A 263 -11.39 3.28 24.29
CA PRO A 263 -11.18 4.28 23.23
C PRO A 263 -9.97 4.00 22.33
N GLY A 264 -8.85 3.53 22.91
CA GLY A 264 -7.65 3.14 22.15
C GLY A 264 -7.93 1.99 21.18
N ARG A 265 -8.59 0.94 21.66
CA ARG A 265 -8.95 -0.24 20.85
C ARG A 265 -9.99 0.09 19.78
N ARG A 266 -10.95 0.97 20.06
CA ARG A 266 -11.91 1.46 19.03
C ARG A 266 -11.18 2.09 17.86
N SER A 267 -10.23 2.98 18.18
CA SER A 267 -9.42 3.65 17.16
C SER A 267 -8.55 2.66 16.39
N ALA A 268 -7.94 1.70 17.07
CA ALA A 268 -7.14 0.64 16.43
C ALA A 268 -7.99 -0.22 15.49
N LEU A 269 -9.18 -0.67 15.94
CA LEU A 269 -10.09 -1.48 15.15
C LEU A 269 -10.58 -0.76 13.90
N LEU A 270 -10.97 0.52 14.05
CA LEU A 270 -11.41 1.32 12.91
C LEU A 270 -10.28 1.56 11.91
N ARG A 271 -9.05 1.82 12.39
CA ARG A 271 -7.87 1.95 11.52
C ARG A 271 -7.53 0.66 10.80
N HIS A 272 -7.67 -0.48 11.46
CA HIS A 272 -7.47 -1.79 10.87
C HIS A 272 -8.50 -2.06 9.78
N TRP A 273 -9.79 -1.82 10.05
CA TRP A 273 -10.88 -1.96 9.09
C TRP A 273 -10.70 -1.08 7.85
N ILE A 274 -10.26 0.19 8.00
CA ILE A 274 -9.95 1.08 6.87
C ILE A 274 -8.82 0.50 6.01
N ARG A 275 -7.78 -0.08 6.63
CA ARG A 275 -6.65 -0.70 5.90
C ARG A 275 -7.05 -1.96 5.15
N GLU A 276 -7.91 -2.79 5.71
CA GLU A 276 -8.45 -3.97 5.01
C GLU A 276 -9.22 -3.61 3.74
N HIS A 277 -9.79 -2.40 3.71
CA HIS A 277 -10.40 -1.84 2.50
C HIS A 277 -9.40 -1.17 1.54
N GLY A 278 -8.11 -1.33 1.76
CA GLY A 278 -7.05 -0.82 0.89
C GLY A 278 -6.78 0.68 1.04
N LEU A 279 -7.37 1.36 2.04
CA LEU A 279 -7.22 2.80 2.25
C LEU A 279 -6.26 3.11 3.40
N ARG A 280 -5.53 4.21 3.28
CA ARG A 280 -4.68 4.73 4.34
C ARG A 280 -5.53 5.49 5.37
N PRO A 281 -5.52 5.11 6.65
CA PRO A 281 -6.35 5.78 7.66
C PRO A 281 -5.93 7.23 7.89
N PRO A 282 -6.88 8.14 8.17
CA PRO A 282 -6.59 9.51 8.54
C PRO A 282 -5.82 9.61 9.86
N GLY A 283 -5.27 10.80 10.15
CA GLY A 283 -4.52 11.06 11.38
C GLY A 283 -5.30 10.72 12.66
N HIS A 284 -4.58 10.25 13.69
CA HIS A 284 -5.17 9.75 14.94
C HIS A 284 -6.17 10.72 15.58
N ARG A 285 -5.85 12.02 15.67
CA ARG A 285 -6.73 13.03 16.29
C ARG A 285 -8.06 13.16 15.55
N ARG A 286 -8.03 13.21 14.22
CA ARG A 286 -9.23 13.32 13.38
C ARG A 286 -10.13 12.10 13.51
N LEU A 287 -9.52 10.91 13.56
CA LEU A 287 -10.27 9.65 13.70
C LEU A 287 -10.88 9.51 15.10
N ALA A 288 -10.15 9.87 16.16
CA ALA A 288 -10.66 9.85 17.53
C ALA A 288 -11.84 10.83 17.71
N GLU A 289 -11.75 12.02 17.14
CA GLU A 289 -12.83 13.01 17.17
C GLU A 289 -14.06 12.52 16.41
N PHE A 290 -13.88 11.94 15.21
CA PHE A 290 -14.97 11.33 14.47
C PHE A 290 -15.67 10.22 15.27
N LEU A 291 -14.90 9.32 15.89
CA LEU A 291 -15.45 8.24 16.72
C LEU A 291 -16.27 8.79 17.90
N ARG A 292 -15.78 9.83 18.55
CA ARG A 292 -16.50 10.50 19.64
C ARG A 292 -17.83 11.08 19.14
N GLN A 293 -17.82 11.77 18.00
CA GLN A 293 -19.03 12.31 17.38
C GLN A 293 -19.98 11.19 16.93
N ALA A 294 -19.45 10.15 16.31
CA ALA A 294 -20.24 9.02 15.82
C ALA A 294 -20.93 8.24 16.95
N GLN A 295 -20.35 8.18 18.14
CA GLN A 295 -20.95 7.53 19.30
C GLN A 295 -21.98 8.41 20.01
N ALA A 296 -21.73 9.74 20.08
CA ALA A 296 -22.61 10.68 20.76
C ALA A 296 -23.81 11.14 19.89
N ALA A 297 -23.75 10.94 18.58
CA ALA A 297 -24.79 11.40 17.68
C ALA A 297 -26.11 10.61 17.87
N GLY A 298 -27.25 11.30 17.90
CA GLY A 298 -28.58 10.72 17.74
C GLY A 298 -28.82 10.22 16.30
N GLU A 299 -29.97 9.61 16.05
CA GLU A 299 -30.34 9.05 14.74
C GLU A 299 -30.37 10.07 13.60
N ASP A 300 -30.69 11.34 13.91
CA ASP A 300 -30.78 12.42 12.94
C ASP A 300 -29.42 13.04 12.56
N ARG A 301 -28.37 12.76 13.30
CA ARG A 301 -27.03 13.30 13.04
C ARG A 301 -26.18 12.26 12.32
N GLN A 302 -25.58 12.66 11.21
CA GLN A 302 -24.72 11.85 10.37
C GLN A 302 -23.29 12.41 10.37
N PRO A 303 -22.47 12.12 11.41
CA PRO A 303 -21.07 12.52 11.44
C PRO A 303 -20.35 12.05 10.19
N ARG A 304 -19.48 12.94 9.65
CA ARG A 304 -18.70 12.71 8.44
C ARG A 304 -17.24 13.10 8.67
N LEU A 305 -16.32 12.30 8.16
CA LEU A 305 -14.90 12.57 8.13
C LEU A 305 -14.36 12.28 6.73
N ASP A 306 -13.93 13.33 6.04
CA ASP A 306 -13.30 13.25 4.73
C ASP A 306 -11.79 13.33 4.87
N TRP A 307 -11.06 12.57 4.03
CA TRP A 307 -9.62 12.71 3.82
C TRP A 307 -9.29 12.33 2.37
N ASP A 308 -8.03 12.49 1.96
CA ASP A 308 -7.59 12.37 0.57
C ASP A 308 -7.97 11.03 -0.10
N GLU A 309 -7.99 9.93 0.68
CA GLU A 309 -8.24 8.59 0.14
C GLU A 309 -9.68 8.09 0.37
N GLY A 310 -10.48 8.78 1.20
CA GLY A 310 -11.81 8.28 1.50
C GLY A 310 -12.67 9.18 2.38
N CYS A 311 -13.84 8.66 2.71
CA CYS A 311 -14.82 9.30 3.56
C CYS A 311 -15.45 8.28 4.52
N LEU A 312 -15.44 8.58 5.83
CA LEU A 312 -16.20 7.86 6.83
C LEU A 312 -17.50 8.59 7.14
N ARG A 313 -18.60 7.85 7.18
CA ARG A 313 -19.92 8.37 7.55
C ARG A 313 -20.65 7.43 8.49
N ARG A 314 -21.42 7.98 9.41
CA ARG A 314 -22.39 7.19 10.18
C ARG A 314 -23.73 7.20 9.51
N TYR A 315 -24.36 6.05 9.39
CA TYR A 315 -25.77 5.92 9.04
C TYR A 315 -26.43 4.86 9.92
N ARG A 316 -27.50 5.25 10.62
CA ARG A 316 -28.11 4.41 11.66
C ARG A 316 -27.07 3.98 12.69
N ASP A 317 -26.95 2.70 12.96
CA ASP A 317 -26.00 2.13 13.93
C ASP A 317 -24.76 1.51 13.29
N ALA A 318 -24.31 2.06 12.15
CA ALA A 318 -23.12 1.56 11.44
C ALA A 318 -22.26 2.69 10.85
N LEU A 319 -20.99 2.43 10.73
CA LEU A 319 -20.02 3.25 9.99
C LEU A 319 -19.86 2.70 8.57
N TYR A 320 -19.82 3.60 7.62
CA TYR A 320 -19.62 3.32 6.20
C TYR A 320 -18.33 3.97 5.73
N LEU A 321 -17.58 3.23 4.92
CA LEU A 321 -16.35 3.68 4.29
C LEU A 321 -16.61 3.78 2.78
N ASP A 322 -16.38 4.96 2.23
CA ASP A 322 -16.54 5.22 0.81
C ASP A 322 -15.26 5.84 0.23
N PRO A 323 -14.89 5.55 -1.02
CA PRO A 323 -13.84 6.30 -1.70
C PRO A 323 -14.26 7.77 -1.88
N PRO A 324 -13.34 8.67 -2.26
CA PRO A 324 -13.67 10.04 -2.59
C PRO A 324 -14.84 10.11 -3.59
N GLU A 325 -15.73 11.08 -3.40
CA GLU A 325 -16.92 11.19 -4.23
C GLU A 325 -16.54 11.52 -5.68
N THR A 326 -16.84 10.59 -6.58
CA THR A 326 -16.85 10.82 -8.03
C THR A 326 -18.29 10.71 -8.51
N GLU A 327 -18.76 11.71 -9.23
CA GLU A 327 -20.07 11.60 -9.88
C GLU A 327 -20.03 10.51 -10.94
N PRO A 328 -20.97 9.55 -10.91
CA PRO A 328 -21.00 8.51 -11.91
C PRO A 328 -21.42 9.10 -13.27
N ALA A 329 -20.58 8.91 -14.30
CA ALA A 329 -20.95 9.20 -15.67
C ALA A 329 -22.18 8.36 -16.06
N SER A 330 -23.17 8.98 -16.76
CA SER A 330 -24.41 8.32 -17.15
C SER A 330 -24.93 8.93 -18.45
N PRO A 331 -25.44 8.11 -19.40
CA PRO A 331 -25.45 6.64 -19.41
C PRO A 331 -24.12 6.02 -19.82
N ILE A 332 -23.84 4.80 -19.36
CA ILE A 332 -22.68 4.02 -19.80
C ILE A 332 -23.20 2.88 -20.70
N PRO A 333 -22.81 2.83 -21.98
CA PRO A 333 -23.24 1.76 -22.85
C PRO A 333 -22.55 0.45 -22.51
N TRP A 334 -23.30 -0.64 -22.53
CA TRP A 334 -22.82 -1.99 -22.29
C TRP A 334 -23.24 -2.91 -23.45
N PRO A 335 -22.38 -3.14 -24.46
CA PRO A 335 -22.68 -3.97 -25.65
C PRO A 335 -23.03 -5.41 -25.28
N ALA A 336 -23.90 -6.04 -26.09
CA ALA A 336 -24.39 -7.42 -25.87
C ALA A 336 -23.26 -8.47 -25.72
N GLY A 337 -22.18 -8.36 -26.51
CA GLY A 337 -21.06 -9.30 -26.49
C GLY A 337 -20.08 -9.14 -25.32
N GLN A 338 -20.19 -8.07 -24.57
CA GLN A 338 -19.26 -7.77 -23.48
C GLN A 338 -19.75 -8.40 -22.17
N GLN A 339 -19.02 -9.40 -21.65
CA GLN A 339 -19.37 -10.10 -20.39
C GLN A 339 -19.13 -9.27 -19.14
N ARG A 340 -18.16 -8.36 -19.18
CA ARG A 340 -17.77 -7.54 -18.02
C ARG A 340 -17.69 -6.07 -18.41
N LEU A 341 -18.22 -5.20 -17.56
CA LEU A 341 -18.14 -3.74 -17.71
C LEU A 341 -17.44 -3.15 -16.49
N ARG A 342 -16.36 -2.41 -16.72
CA ARG A 342 -15.70 -1.64 -15.64
C ARG A 342 -16.32 -0.24 -15.58
N LEU A 343 -16.82 0.12 -14.41
CA LEU A 343 -17.34 1.45 -14.13
C LEU A 343 -16.19 2.44 -13.85
N PRO A 344 -16.41 3.76 -14.00
CA PRO A 344 -15.41 4.79 -13.70
C PRO A 344 -14.89 4.77 -12.25
N ASP A 345 -15.70 4.30 -11.31
CA ASP A 345 -15.33 4.13 -9.89
C ASP A 345 -14.55 2.83 -9.60
N GLY A 346 -14.18 2.09 -10.65
CA GLY A 346 -13.37 0.87 -10.58
C GLY A 346 -14.17 -0.42 -10.38
N ARG A 347 -15.46 -0.36 -10.02
CA ARG A 347 -16.32 -1.54 -9.88
C ARG A 347 -16.45 -2.27 -11.22
N VAL A 348 -16.50 -3.60 -11.17
CA VAL A 348 -16.72 -4.44 -12.34
C VAL A 348 -18.10 -5.08 -12.23
N LEU A 349 -18.93 -4.85 -13.23
CA LEU A 349 -20.23 -5.48 -13.39
C LEU A 349 -20.10 -6.69 -14.32
N THR A 350 -20.86 -7.77 -14.04
CA THR A 350 -20.86 -8.98 -14.87
C THR A 350 -22.27 -9.30 -15.34
N ARG A 351 -22.39 -9.91 -16.54
CA ARG A 351 -23.69 -10.37 -17.08
C ARG A 351 -24.22 -11.62 -16.40
N GLU A 352 -23.46 -12.22 -15.49
CA GLU A 352 -23.90 -13.32 -14.63
C GLU A 352 -24.89 -12.88 -13.53
N HIS A 353 -25.05 -11.57 -13.35
CA HIS A 353 -25.96 -11.05 -12.34
C HIS A 353 -27.42 -11.43 -12.67
N PRO A 354 -28.23 -11.88 -11.68
CA PRO A 354 -29.63 -12.31 -11.89
C PRO A 354 -30.53 -11.28 -12.57
N ALA A 355 -30.18 -10.00 -12.54
CA ALA A 355 -30.90 -8.95 -13.26
C ALA A 355 -30.95 -9.17 -14.78
N PHE A 356 -30.00 -9.90 -15.37
CA PHE A 356 -29.98 -10.24 -16.78
C PHE A 356 -30.90 -11.41 -17.17
N ALA A 357 -31.62 -11.98 -16.22
CA ALA A 357 -32.71 -12.94 -16.51
C ALA A 357 -33.91 -12.27 -17.23
N ASP A 358 -34.02 -10.93 -17.18
CA ASP A 358 -35.02 -10.20 -17.98
C ASP A 358 -34.63 -10.25 -19.48
N PRO A 359 -35.47 -10.84 -20.37
CA PRO A 359 -35.18 -10.94 -21.81
C PRO A 359 -34.90 -9.60 -22.49
N LEU A 360 -35.44 -8.50 -21.98
CA LEU A 360 -35.22 -7.16 -22.50
C LEU A 360 -33.80 -6.63 -22.20
N LEU A 361 -33.08 -7.28 -21.31
CA LEU A 361 -31.67 -6.97 -20.98
C LEU A 361 -30.67 -7.96 -21.61
N ALA A 362 -31.13 -8.92 -22.41
CA ALA A 362 -30.27 -9.92 -23.07
C ALA A 362 -29.38 -9.27 -24.17
N GLY A 363 -29.83 -8.19 -24.77
CA GLY A 363 -29.11 -7.43 -25.82
C GLY A 363 -28.13 -6.40 -25.25
N ALA A 364 -27.90 -5.34 -26.04
CA ALA A 364 -27.19 -4.16 -25.54
C ALA A 364 -28.03 -3.47 -24.45
N VAL A 365 -27.35 -3.00 -23.41
CA VAL A 365 -27.99 -2.28 -22.30
C VAL A 365 -27.24 -0.99 -21.99
N GLU A 366 -27.89 -0.10 -21.29
CA GLU A 366 -27.26 1.08 -20.67
C GLU A 366 -27.24 0.92 -19.16
N VAL A 367 -26.09 1.20 -18.58
CA VAL A 367 -25.97 1.41 -17.14
C VAL A 367 -26.24 2.87 -16.85
N VAL A 368 -27.27 3.13 -16.08
CA VAL A 368 -27.65 4.49 -15.65
C VAL A 368 -27.67 4.57 -14.14
N PHE A 369 -27.63 5.78 -13.62
CA PHE A 369 -27.66 6.05 -12.19
C PHE A 369 -28.90 6.87 -11.84
N ARG A 370 -29.28 6.81 -10.56
CA ARG A 370 -30.48 7.44 -10.05
C ARG A 370 -30.46 8.97 -10.28
N GLN A 371 -31.50 9.47 -10.94
CA GLN A 371 -31.78 10.91 -11.12
C GLN A 371 -32.96 11.40 -10.27
N GLY A 372 -33.84 10.50 -9.84
CA GLY A 372 -35.02 10.78 -9.03
C GLY A 372 -36.33 10.45 -9.75
N GLY A 373 -37.30 9.96 -9.00
CA GLY A 373 -38.62 9.61 -9.57
C GLY A 373 -38.72 8.21 -10.19
N GLU A 374 -37.63 7.47 -10.30
CA GLU A 374 -37.60 6.16 -10.94
C GLU A 374 -38.54 5.17 -10.28
N ARG A 375 -39.23 4.38 -11.10
CA ARG A 375 -40.02 3.21 -10.71
C ARG A 375 -39.40 1.98 -11.36
N VAL A 376 -39.28 0.90 -10.59
CA VAL A 376 -38.64 -0.33 -11.04
C VAL A 376 -39.52 -1.53 -10.78
N PRO A 377 -39.47 -2.58 -11.61
CA PRO A 377 -40.21 -3.80 -11.36
C PRO A 377 -39.73 -4.44 -10.03
N ALA A 378 -40.66 -4.74 -9.13
CA ALA A 378 -40.39 -5.44 -7.88
C ALA A 378 -41.64 -6.16 -7.41
N GLY A 379 -41.58 -7.51 -7.26
CA GLY A 379 -42.69 -8.32 -6.80
C GLY A 379 -43.93 -8.24 -7.70
N GLY A 380 -43.77 -8.21 -9.01
CA GLY A 380 -44.88 -8.14 -10.01
C GLY A 380 -45.53 -6.76 -10.15
N ARG A 381 -45.00 -5.74 -9.47
CA ARG A 381 -45.52 -4.34 -9.54
C ARG A 381 -44.36 -3.36 -9.70
N HIS A 382 -44.67 -2.16 -10.25
CA HIS A 382 -43.70 -1.07 -10.29
C HIS A 382 -43.69 -0.31 -8.95
N ARG A 383 -42.56 -0.33 -8.26
CA ARG A 383 -42.36 0.36 -6.97
C ARG A 383 -41.40 1.54 -7.12
N ARG A 384 -41.58 2.55 -6.28
CA ARG A 384 -40.62 3.69 -6.25
C ARG A 384 -39.25 3.20 -5.77
N LEU A 385 -38.21 3.46 -6.58
CA LEU A 385 -36.82 3.06 -6.28
C LEU A 385 -36.35 3.61 -4.93
N LYS A 386 -36.71 4.86 -4.59
CA LYS A 386 -36.41 5.49 -3.28
C LYS A 386 -36.91 4.63 -2.09
N SER A 387 -38.12 4.12 -2.16
CA SER A 387 -38.71 3.31 -1.09
C SER A 387 -37.98 1.98 -0.94
N LEU A 388 -37.67 1.31 -2.05
CA LEU A 388 -36.91 0.06 -2.04
C LEU A 388 -35.51 0.23 -1.45
N MET A 389 -34.82 1.34 -1.77
CA MET A 389 -33.52 1.65 -1.20
C MET A 389 -33.59 1.95 0.30
N GLN A 390 -34.66 2.57 0.78
CA GLN A 390 -34.88 2.84 2.20
C GLN A 390 -35.16 1.55 2.98
N GLU A 391 -36.01 0.66 2.44
CA GLU A 391 -36.30 -0.66 3.01
C GLU A 391 -35.03 -1.52 3.13
N ARG A 392 -34.14 -1.48 2.12
CA ARG A 392 -32.86 -2.17 2.13
C ARG A 392 -31.78 -1.49 2.98
N GLY A 393 -32.11 -0.40 3.68
CA GLY A 393 -31.15 0.30 4.55
C GLY A 393 -30.01 1.01 3.83
N ILE A 394 -30.14 1.25 2.52
CA ILE A 394 -29.07 1.88 1.73
C ILE A 394 -28.90 3.35 2.11
N PRO A 395 -27.70 3.77 2.50
CA PRO A 395 -27.42 5.15 2.88
C PRO A 395 -27.74 6.15 1.75
N PRO A 396 -28.27 7.34 2.07
CA PRO A 396 -28.69 8.32 1.07
C PRO A 396 -27.63 8.65 0.02
N TRP A 397 -26.38 8.82 0.43
CA TRP A 397 -25.28 9.18 -0.48
C TRP A 397 -24.80 8.03 -1.38
N ARG A 398 -25.07 6.77 -1.01
CA ARG A 398 -24.78 5.60 -1.88
C ARG A 398 -25.86 5.38 -2.92
N ARG A 399 -27.08 5.92 -2.72
CA ARG A 399 -28.23 5.69 -3.61
C ARG A 399 -28.02 6.19 -5.03
N ALA A 400 -27.29 7.31 -5.19
CA ALA A 400 -26.93 7.88 -6.49
C ALA A 400 -25.91 7.01 -7.26
N ARG A 401 -25.19 6.11 -6.58
CA ARG A 401 -24.15 5.26 -7.18
C ARG A 401 -24.60 3.83 -7.46
N ILE A 402 -25.89 3.49 -7.21
CA ILE A 402 -26.42 2.19 -7.51
C ILE A 402 -26.67 2.08 -9.01
N PRO A 403 -26.04 1.10 -9.71
CA PRO A 403 -26.27 0.93 -11.13
C PRO A 403 -27.67 0.41 -11.40
N LEU A 404 -28.30 1.01 -12.38
CA LEU A 404 -29.62 0.64 -12.92
C LEU A 404 -29.42 0.19 -14.35
N LEU A 405 -30.11 -0.87 -14.77
CA LEU A 405 -30.05 -1.37 -16.14
C LEU A 405 -31.30 -1.01 -16.91
N ARG A 406 -31.12 -0.56 -18.14
CA ARG A 406 -32.19 -0.34 -19.09
C ARG A 406 -31.80 -0.73 -20.53
N PRO A 407 -32.73 -1.08 -21.41
CA PRO A 407 -32.47 -1.09 -22.85
C PRO A 407 -32.07 0.32 -23.33
N PRO A 408 -31.33 0.47 -24.45
CA PRO A 408 -30.94 1.77 -24.96
C PRO A 408 -32.14 2.70 -25.15
N GLY A 409 -32.13 3.86 -24.48
CA GLY A 409 -33.22 4.83 -24.51
C GLY A 409 -34.54 4.38 -23.84
N GLY A 410 -34.60 3.19 -23.24
CA GLY A 410 -35.78 2.63 -22.59
C GLY A 410 -35.91 2.96 -21.11
N GLU A 411 -36.93 2.37 -20.49
CA GLU A 411 -37.15 2.49 -19.04
C GLU A 411 -36.24 1.56 -18.23
N VAL A 412 -36.00 1.92 -16.97
CA VAL A 412 -35.22 1.09 -16.02
C VAL A 412 -35.93 -0.23 -15.77
N ARG A 413 -35.24 -1.34 -16.04
CA ARG A 413 -35.77 -2.71 -15.90
C ARG A 413 -35.23 -3.41 -14.66
N ALA A 414 -33.99 -3.15 -14.26
CA ALA A 414 -33.38 -3.81 -13.15
C ALA A 414 -32.47 -2.88 -12.34
N VAL A 415 -32.24 -3.27 -11.08
CA VAL A 415 -31.35 -2.59 -10.15
C VAL A 415 -30.25 -3.57 -9.76
N LEU A 416 -29.00 -3.19 -9.94
CA LEU A 416 -27.86 -3.97 -9.48
C LEU A 416 -27.62 -3.64 -8.00
N TRP A 417 -28.33 -4.36 -7.14
CA TRP A 417 -28.18 -4.16 -5.70
C TRP A 417 -26.78 -4.50 -5.23
N PRO A 418 -26.17 -3.70 -4.32
CA PRO A 418 -24.99 -4.15 -3.60
C PRO A 418 -25.33 -5.45 -2.84
N ARG A 419 -24.40 -6.39 -2.75
CA ARG A 419 -24.58 -7.64 -1.99
C ARG A 419 -24.89 -7.25 -0.54
N GLY A 420 -26.03 -7.73 -0.04
CA GLY A 420 -26.39 -7.57 1.36
C GLY A 420 -25.62 -8.58 2.24
N PRO A 421 -25.52 -8.35 3.54
CA PRO A 421 -24.91 -9.30 4.48
C PRO A 421 -25.61 -10.66 4.49
N ASP A 422 -26.84 -10.75 3.97
CA ASP A 422 -27.66 -11.98 3.94
C ASP A 422 -27.64 -12.71 2.59
N ASP A 423 -27.00 -12.19 1.55
CA ASP A 423 -26.88 -12.83 0.25
C ASP A 423 -25.70 -13.84 0.26
N GLY A 424 -25.88 -14.95 0.97
CA GLY A 424 -24.91 -16.04 1.10
C GLY A 424 -24.62 -16.75 -0.22
N GLY A 425 -23.76 -16.15 -1.05
CA GLY A 425 -23.13 -16.76 -2.22
C GLY A 425 -21.61 -16.68 -2.08
N PRO A 426 -20.83 -17.65 -2.62
CA PRO A 426 -19.38 -17.69 -2.46
C PRO A 426 -18.71 -16.45 -3.08
N PRO A 427 -17.47 -16.12 -2.62
CA PRO A 427 -16.73 -14.92 -2.98
C PRO A 427 -16.39 -14.82 -4.45
#